data_5b461cdf2176616d360ceebee91ea157
#
_entry.id   5b461cdf2176616d360ceebee91ea157
#
_cell.length_a   1.000
_cell.length_b   1.000
_cell.length_c   1.000
_cell.angle_alpha   90.00
_cell.angle_beta   90.00
_cell.angle_gamma   90.00
#
_symmetry.space_group_name_H-M   'P 1'
#
loop_
_entity.id
_entity.type
_entity.pdbx_description
1 polymer ?
#
loop_
_entity_poly.entity_id
_entity_poly.type
_entity_poly.pdbx_seq_one_letter_code
_entity_poly.pdbx_strand_id
1 'polypeptide(L)'
;MRREPKHSYPSTRGRKAAAGRTPRGAQDTGAREAEIDARKMPASSSGAASTAELDTSELDTSLMAVTPIDGRYRSRTRKLAGYFSEFALIRYRVRVEIEWLIALAENPAIGEFSLGAGAVPKLRALYADFTLDDARRVKELERTTNHDVKAIEYFLAEMIATAGLRVPSGMVHFACTSEDISNLAYALILKEFCEREFAPALDGIITTLGAMARRWRTVAMIARTHGQAATPTTMGKELAVFAVRLERQRRALGQQEYLGKFNGAVGNFNAHQAAVPEADWIETSRRFVESMGLVWNPLTTQIESHDFIAELFDLVARIDTILLGFARDMWGYIALGYFGQRTVKGEVGSSVMPHKVNPIDFENCEGNLGVATALFQHLAVKLPVSRWQRDLSDSTAMRAMGAAFGHLMVALDALSRGLGRVELNPARIAAEVEAEGAWEVLAEAVQTVMRRQGLEDPYERLKELTRGRAIDRQAMRGFIAGLKLPAEVKARLEKLEPRGYVGLAAELVERFAPGKSGN
;
A
#
# COMPACT_ATOMS: atom_id res chain seq x y z
N MET A 1 32.92 -25.10 -38.08
CA MET A 1 32.36 -24.83 -39.39
C MET A 1 30.83 -24.87 -39.31
N ARG A 2 30.19 -23.72 -39.27
CA ARG A 2 28.95 -23.34 -39.94
C ARG A 2 28.60 -21.91 -39.52
N ARG A 3 28.23 -21.14 -40.51
CA ARG A 3 28.24 -19.69 -40.70
C ARG A 3 27.06 -18.98 -39.98
N GLU A 4 27.33 -17.77 -39.46
CA GLU A 4 26.33 -16.74 -39.13
C GLU A 4 25.71 -16.15 -40.40
N PRO A 5 24.49 -15.57 -40.31
CA PRO A 5 24.07 -14.51 -41.21
C PRO A 5 23.98 -13.15 -40.51
N LYS A 6 24.68 -12.19 -41.07
CA LYS A 6 24.59 -10.75 -40.81
C LYS A 6 23.28 -10.20 -41.35
N HIS A 7 22.54 -9.45 -40.56
CA HIS A 7 21.51 -8.53 -41.07
C HIS A 7 21.93 -7.09 -40.84
N SER A 8 22.06 -6.40 -41.97
CA SER A 8 22.34 -4.98 -42.11
C SER A 8 21.08 -4.14 -42.05
N TYR A 9 21.07 -3.01 -41.32
CA TYR A 9 20.07 -1.96 -41.38
C TYR A 9 20.45 -0.90 -42.43
N PRO A 10 19.50 -0.36 -43.20
CA PRO A 10 19.74 0.76 -44.13
C PRO A 10 19.50 2.11 -43.44
N SER A 11 20.44 3.03 -43.64
CA SER A 11 20.39 4.45 -43.31
C SER A 11 19.48 5.21 -44.28
N THR A 12 18.60 6.08 -43.82
CA THR A 12 17.97 7.09 -44.66
C THR A 12 18.40 8.50 -44.28
N ARG A 13 18.96 9.14 -45.28
CA ARG A 13 19.38 10.55 -45.32
C ARG A 13 18.18 11.52 -45.34
N GLY A 14 18.46 12.72 -44.82
CA GLY A 14 17.60 13.86 -44.66
C GLY A 14 16.93 14.43 -45.93
N ARG A 15 15.93 15.24 -45.66
CA ARG A 15 15.41 16.24 -46.57
C ARG A 15 15.24 17.60 -45.89
N LYS A 16 15.69 18.59 -46.63
CA LYS A 16 15.79 20.03 -46.30
C LYS A 16 14.43 20.72 -46.25
N ALA A 17 14.44 21.84 -45.51
CA ALA A 17 13.44 22.86 -45.38
C ALA A 17 12.95 23.49 -46.70
N ALA A 18 11.70 23.92 -46.72
CA ALA A 18 11.22 24.99 -47.60
C ALA A 18 10.30 25.93 -46.79
N ALA A 19 10.67 27.20 -46.81
CA ALA A 19 9.96 28.32 -46.24
C ALA A 19 8.85 28.80 -47.17
N GLY A 20 7.81 29.42 -46.61
CA GLY A 20 7.11 30.40 -47.38
C GLY A 20 5.60 30.55 -47.12
N ARG A 21 5.28 31.72 -46.56
CA ARG A 21 4.10 32.58 -46.78
C ARG A 21 3.00 32.60 -45.74
N THR A 22 2.98 33.70 -44.99
CA THR A 22 1.80 34.31 -44.39
C THR A 22 0.79 34.80 -45.43
N PRO A 23 -0.48 34.92 -45.05
CA PRO A 23 -1.20 36.15 -45.27
C PRO A 23 -1.85 36.74 -44.01
N ARG A 24 -1.86 38.06 -44.02
CA ARG A 24 -2.56 38.98 -43.13
C ARG A 24 -4.07 38.91 -43.29
N GLY A 25 -4.77 39.17 -42.19
CA GLY A 25 -6.20 39.51 -42.23
C GLY A 25 -6.69 39.75 -40.80
N ALA A 26 -6.68 41.02 -40.40
CA ALA A 26 -7.26 41.49 -39.15
C ALA A 26 -8.79 41.47 -39.21
N GLN A 27 -9.45 41.04 -38.12
CA GLN A 27 -10.70 41.67 -37.67
C GLN A 27 -10.77 41.61 -36.15
N ASP A 28 -10.85 42.79 -35.61
CA ASP A 28 -11.05 43.22 -34.26
C ASP A 28 -12.48 42.85 -33.79
N THR A 29 -12.64 42.11 -32.70
CA THR A 29 -13.89 42.10 -31.94
C THR A 29 -13.54 42.08 -30.45
N GLY A 30 -13.83 43.22 -29.81
CA GLY A 30 -13.57 43.50 -28.40
C GLY A 30 -14.18 42.49 -27.43
N ALA A 31 -13.31 41.93 -26.61
CA ALA A 31 -13.70 41.23 -25.39
C ALA A 31 -13.62 42.22 -24.22
N ARG A 32 -14.75 42.49 -23.62
CA ARG A 32 -14.85 43.25 -22.36
C ARG A 32 -14.25 42.42 -21.25
N GLU A 33 -13.20 42.91 -20.64
CA GLU A 33 -12.72 42.46 -19.34
C GLU A 33 -13.79 42.71 -18.29
N ALA A 34 -14.25 41.62 -17.65
CA ALA A 34 -15.09 41.68 -16.47
C ALA A 34 -14.15 41.71 -15.25
N GLU A 35 -13.98 42.90 -14.69
CA GLU A 35 -13.41 43.08 -13.35
C GLU A 35 -14.26 42.36 -12.33
N ILE A 36 -13.72 41.35 -11.66
CA ILE A 36 -14.33 40.68 -10.51
C ILE A 36 -14.10 41.57 -9.27
N ASP A 37 -15.15 42.27 -8.85
CA ASP A 37 -15.15 43.06 -7.61
C ASP A 37 -15.04 42.15 -6.37
N ALA A 38 -13.86 42.15 -5.73
CA ALA A 38 -13.51 41.32 -4.57
C ALA A 38 -14.20 41.78 -3.24
N ARG A 39 -15.22 42.63 -3.26
CA ARG A 39 -15.78 43.28 -2.06
C ARG A 39 -17.18 42.84 -1.65
N LYS A 40 -17.69 41.68 -2.04
CA LYS A 40 -18.98 41.18 -1.53
C LYS A 40 -18.91 39.70 -1.18
N MET A 41 -18.30 39.37 -0.06
CA MET A 41 -18.61 38.16 0.67
C MET A 41 -19.33 38.50 1.98
N PRO A 42 -20.47 37.87 2.31
CA PRO A 42 -21.18 38.14 3.54
C PRO A 42 -20.41 37.61 4.75
N ALA A 43 -20.34 38.43 5.80
CA ALA A 43 -19.81 38.05 7.08
C ALA A 43 -20.66 36.91 7.69
N SER A 44 -20.04 35.76 7.96
CA SER A 44 -20.67 34.65 8.69
C SER A 44 -20.55 34.88 10.19
N SER A 45 -21.70 34.79 10.85
CA SER A 45 -21.86 34.86 12.30
C SER A 45 -21.09 33.76 13.04
N SER A 46 -20.51 34.15 14.15
CA SER A 46 -19.75 33.38 15.13
C SER A 46 -20.50 32.16 15.68
N GLY A 47 -19.90 30.99 15.47
CA GLY A 47 -20.10 29.79 16.26
C GLY A 47 -18.71 29.25 16.62
N ALA A 48 -18.34 29.35 17.90
CA ALA A 48 -17.03 28.98 18.41
C ALA A 48 -16.80 27.46 18.30
N ALA A 49 -16.06 27.06 17.23
CA ALA A 49 -15.33 25.81 17.22
C ALA A 49 -13.85 26.18 17.42
N SER A 50 -13.21 25.59 18.43
CA SER A 50 -11.80 25.75 18.73
C SER A 50 -10.97 25.49 17.47
N THR A 51 -10.59 26.54 16.77
CA THR A 51 -9.54 26.51 15.75
C THR A 51 -8.23 26.41 16.50
N ALA A 52 -7.63 25.21 16.53
CA ALA A 52 -6.21 25.12 16.77
C ALA A 52 -5.55 26.07 15.75
N GLU A 53 -4.85 27.09 16.23
CA GLU A 53 -4.05 27.97 15.39
C GLU A 53 -3.13 27.08 14.53
N LEU A 54 -3.40 27.04 13.22
CA LEU A 54 -2.50 26.42 12.26
C LEU A 54 -1.21 27.23 12.30
N ASP A 55 -0.11 26.60 12.71
CA ASP A 55 1.20 27.21 12.62
C ASP A 55 1.46 27.56 11.14
N THR A 56 1.42 28.85 10.82
CA THR A 56 1.58 29.36 9.46
C THR A 56 2.93 28.95 8.87
N SER A 57 3.95 28.75 9.70
CA SER A 57 5.28 28.27 9.30
C SER A 57 5.21 26.82 8.75
N GLU A 58 4.35 25.95 9.30
CA GLU A 58 4.12 24.61 8.81
C GLU A 58 3.40 24.61 7.45
N LEU A 59 2.46 25.53 7.26
CA LEU A 59 1.73 25.69 6.00
C LEU A 59 2.67 26.11 4.87
N ASP A 60 3.54 27.09 5.12
CA ASP A 60 4.51 27.59 4.14
C ASP A 60 5.50 26.51 3.72
N THR A 61 6.02 25.72 4.67
CA THR A 61 6.91 24.59 4.34
C THR A 61 6.22 23.52 3.51
N SER A 62 4.93 23.26 3.74
CA SER A 62 4.16 22.30 2.95
C SER A 62 3.89 22.78 1.51
N LEU A 63 3.65 24.07 1.31
CA LEU A 63 3.46 24.66 -0.03
C LEU A 63 4.75 24.66 -0.86
N MET A 64 5.92 24.76 -0.21
CA MET A 64 7.23 24.73 -0.85
C MET A 64 7.84 23.32 -0.96
N ALA A 65 7.15 22.28 -0.46
CA ALA A 65 7.65 20.92 -0.49
C ALA A 65 7.76 20.37 -1.91
N VAL A 66 8.91 19.78 -2.24
CA VAL A 66 9.18 19.21 -3.57
C VAL A 66 8.39 17.92 -3.79
N THR A 67 8.10 17.19 -2.72
CA THR A 67 7.32 15.96 -2.81
C THR A 67 5.87 16.18 -2.37
N PRO A 68 4.88 15.56 -3.02
CA PRO A 68 3.49 15.67 -2.59
C PRO A 68 3.24 15.03 -1.22
N ILE A 69 4.10 14.10 -0.78
CA ILE A 69 4.00 13.44 0.52
C ILE A 69 4.15 14.44 1.66
N ASP A 70 5.14 15.33 1.57
CA ASP A 70 5.40 16.36 2.58
C ASP A 70 4.66 17.68 2.30
N GLY A 71 4.09 17.83 1.10
CA GLY A 71 3.27 18.96 0.69
C GLY A 71 1.78 18.66 0.76
N ARG A 72 1.16 18.47 -0.41
CA ARG A 72 -0.28 18.25 -0.60
C ARG A 72 -0.90 17.20 0.33
N TYR A 73 -0.14 16.14 0.65
CA TYR A 73 -0.64 15.02 1.45
C TYR A 73 -0.15 15.04 2.90
N ARG A 74 0.56 16.08 3.34
CA ARG A 74 1.15 16.17 4.68
C ARG A 74 0.18 15.83 5.81
N SER A 75 -1.05 16.32 5.75
CA SER A 75 -2.07 16.01 6.76
C SER A 75 -2.39 14.52 6.90
N ARG A 76 -2.19 13.73 5.84
CA ARG A 76 -2.45 12.28 5.80
C ARG A 76 -1.21 11.46 6.12
N THR A 77 -0.03 12.01 5.88
CA THR A 77 1.26 11.33 6.04
C THR A 77 1.98 11.72 7.32
N ARG A 78 1.44 12.63 8.12
CA ARG A 78 2.08 13.18 9.34
C ARG A 78 2.60 12.10 10.30
N LYS A 79 1.87 11.02 10.48
CA LYS A 79 2.28 9.90 11.34
C LYS A 79 3.55 9.21 10.85
N LEU A 80 3.80 9.22 9.54
CA LEU A 80 4.99 8.61 8.94
C LEU A 80 6.29 9.30 9.37
N ALA A 81 6.22 10.56 9.77
CA ALA A 81 7.38 11.29 10.30
C ALA A 81 7.98 10.61 11.55
N GLY A 82 7.16 9.89 12.33
CA GLY A 82 7.64 9.12 13.48
C GLY A 82 8.45 7.86 13.13
N TYR A 83 8.48 7.48 11.84
CA TYR A 83 9.15 6.27 11.35
C TYR A 83 10.19 6.58 10.26
N PHE A 84 9.84 7.39 9.25
CA PHE A 84 10.64 7.54 8.03
C PHE A 84 11.28 8.91 7.85
N SER A 85 11.18 9.80 8.84
CA SER A 85 11.92 11.06 8.82
C SER A 85 13.37 10.87 9.30
N GLU A 86 14.23 11.84 9.01
CA GLU A 86 15.58 11.91 9.57
C GLU A 86 15.56 11.93 11.10
N PHE A 87 14.60 12.66 11.69
CA PHE A 87 14.35 12.67 13.13
C PHE A 87 14.11 11.25 13.68
N ALA A 88 13.25 10.48 13.02
CA ALA A 88 12.94 9.13 13.45
C ALA A 88 14.17 8.21 13.33
N LEU A 89 14.89 8.25 12.21
CA LEU A 89 16.09 7.45 12.01
C LEU A 89 17.14 7.74 13.10
N ILE A 90 17.40 9.01 13.42
CA ILE A 90 18.30 9.39 14.50
C ILE A 90 17.81 8.79 15.82
N ARG A 91 16.55 8.96 16.17
CA ARG A 91 15.98 8.42 17.41
C ARG A 91 16.09 6.90 17.53
N TYR A 92 15.83 6.16 16.45
CA TYR A 92 15.97 4.71 16.45
C TYR A 92 17.43 4.26 16.60
N ARG A 93 18.36 4.97 15.97
CA ARG A 93 19.80 4.72 16.16
C ARG A 93 20.23 4.99 17.59
N VAL A 94 19.79 6.11 18.19
CA VAL A 94 20.02 6.42 19.61
C VAL A 94 19.49 5.30 20.52
N ARG A 95 18.30 4.77 20.21
CA ARG A 95 17.75 3.62 20.93
C ARG A 95 18.66 2.38 20.83
N VAL A 96 19.11 2.04 19.64
CA VAL A 96 19.99 0.86 19.45
C VAL A 96 21.29 1.02 20.22
N GLU A 97 21.94 2.18 20.15
CA GLU A 97 23.18 2.49 20.90
C GLU A 97 23.01 2.36 22.41
N ILE A 98 21.90 2.89 22.94
CA ILE A 98 21.61 2.84 24.38
C ILE A 98 21.34 1.40 24.82
N GLU A 99 20.53 0.67 24.10
CA GLU A 99 20.24 -0.73 24.46
C GLU A 99 21.51 -1.61 24.33
N TRP A 100 22.39 -1.31 23.38
CA TRP A 100 23.69 -1.98 23.32
C TRP A 100 24.58 -1.65 24.52
N LEU A 101 24.66 -0.39 24.91
CA LEU A 101 25.41 0.03 26.09
C LEU A 101 24.88 -0.67 27.37
N ILE A 102 23.57 -0.84 27.49
CA ILE A 102 22.95 -1.56 28.61
C ILE A 102 23.33 -3.05 28.54
N ALA A 103 23.25 -3.68 27.36
CA ALA A 103 23.60 -5.08 27.16
C ALA A 103 25.07 -5.36 27.49
N LEU A 104 25.98 -4.45 27.15
CA LEU A 104 27.39 -4.53 27.54
C LEU A 104 27.57 -4.48 29.05
N ALA A 105 26.89 -3.57 29.74
CA ALA A 105 26.97 -3.42 31.19
C ALA A 105 26.39 -4.61 31.97
N GLU A 106 25.46 -5.34 31.36
CA GLU A 106 24.84 -6.55 31.92
C GLU A 106 25.62 -7.83 31.58
N ASN A 107 26.61 -7.77 30.68
CA ASN A 107 27.42 -8.92 30.31
C ASN A 107 28.56 -9.14 31.33
N PRO A 108 28.57 -10.25 32.09
CA PRO A 108 29.54 -10.48 33.14
C PRO A 108 30.97 -10.66 32.62
N ALA A 109 31.17 -11.02 31.35
CA ALA A 109 32.49 -11.10 30.73
C ALA A 109 33.11 -9.73 30.45
N ILE A 110 32.29 -8.66 30.44
CA ILE A 110 32.70 -7.26 30.26
C ILE A 110 32.69 -6.57 31.63
N GLY A 111 33.50 -7.08 32.56
CA GLY A 111 33.52 -6.66 33.97
C GLY A 111 34.04 -5.25 34.25
N GLU A 112 34.38 -4.46 33.23
CA GLU A 112 35.12 -3.21 33.35
C GLU A 112 34.21 -1.99 33.73
N PHE A 113 32.89 -2.09 33.51
CA PHE A 113 31.95 -1.08 33.98
C PHE A 113 30.58 -1.68 34.31
N SER A 114 29.95 -1.07 35.30
CA SER A 114 28.57 -1.37 35.69
C SER A 114 27.75 -0.11 35.70
N LEU A 115 26.50 -0.23 35.29
CA LEU A 115 25.54 0.87 35.44
C LEU A 115 25.04 0.94 36.87
N GLY A 116 25.16 2.13 37.51
CA GLY A 116 24.66 2.37 38.86
C GLY A 116 23.13 2.21 38.95
N ALA A 117 22.63 2.05 40.16
CA ALA A 117 21.19 1.97 40.41
C ALA A 117 20.45 3.16 39.79
N GLY A 118 19.41 2.88 38.98
CA GLY A 118 18.59 3.90 38.32
C GLY A 118 19.21 4.48 37.04
N ALA A 119 20.37 4.00 36.56
CA ALA A 119 20.98 4.46 35.31
C ALA A 119 20.19 4.00 34.07
N VAL A 120 19.72 2.75 34.04
CA VAL A 120 19.00 2.17 32.90
C VAL A 120 17.74 2.98 32.54
N PRO A 121 16.83 3.34 33.47
CA PRO A 121 15.71 4.21 33.13
C PRO A 121 16.12 5.58 32.58
N LYS A 122 17.20 6.19 33.12
CA LYS A 122 17.71 7.47 32.61
C LYS A 122 18.29 7.35 31.18
N LEU A 123 19.01 6.26 30.89
CA LEU A 123 19.50 5.99 29.56
C LEU A 123 18.34 5.82 28.57
N ARG A 124 17.33 5.03 28.94
CA ARG A 124 16.16 4.81 28.07
C ARG A 124 15.33 6.07 27.84
N ALA A 125 15.30 7.00 28.81
CA ALA A 125 14.67 8.30 28.65
C ALA A 125 15.30 9.12 27.50
N LEU A 126 16.60 8.98 27.21
CA LEU A 126 17.27 9.71 26.13
C LEU A 126 16.67 9.41 24.74
N TYR A 127 16.13 8.22 24.51
CA TYR A 127 15.42 7.95 23.24
C TYR A 127 13.90 7.99 23.36
N ALA A 128 13.35 7.75 24.56
CA ALA A 128 11.90 7.81 24.79
C ALA A 128 11.37 9.25 24.72
N ASP A 129 12.12 10.19 25.32
CA ASP A 129 11.80 11.61 25.38
C ASP A 129 12.59 12.43 24.34
N PHE A 130 13.11 11.78 23.29
CA PHE A 130 13.93 12.41 22.26
C PHE A 130 13.17 13.51 21.53
N THR A 131 13.76 14.71 21.46
CA THR A 131 13.14 15.93 20.96
C THR A 131 13.70 16.37 19.58
N LEU A 132 13.06 17.36 18.96
CA LEU A 132 13.60 18.01 17.75
C LEU A 132 14.91 18.75 18.04
N ASP A 133 15.10 19.28 19.23
CA ASP A 133 16.34 19.97 19.62
C ASP A 133 17.49 18.98 19.74
N ASP A 134 17.24 17.78 20.26
CA ASP A 134 18.24 16.70 20.26
C ASP A 134 18.64 16.31 18.83
N ALA A 135 17.67 16.18 17.94
CA ALA A 135 17.95 15.89 16.52
C ALA A 135 18.75 17.02 15.86
N ARG A 136 18.42 18.28 16.15
CA ARG A 136 19.20 19.45 15.68
C ARG A 136 20.63 19.38 16.21
N ARG A 137 20.83 19.02 17.48
CA ARG A 137 22.17 18.86 18.05
C ARG A 137 22.97 17.78 17.34
N VAL A 138 22.37 16.62 17.05
CA VAL A 138 23.01 15.57 16.24
C VAL A 138 23.41 16.12 14.86
N LYS A 139 22.53 16.87 14.19
CA LYS A 139 22.83 17.44 12.86
C LYS A 139 23.92 18.52 12.89
N GLU A 140 24.06 19.25 13.99
CA GLU A 140 25.20 20.19 14.21
C GLU A 140 26.51 19.43 14.30
N LEU A 141 26.56 18.34 15.07
CA LEU A 141 27.72 17.49 15.20
C LEU A 141 28.08 16.84 13.84
N GLU A 142 27.08 16.40 13.10
CA GLU A 142 27.27 15.80 11.77
C GLU A 142 27.89 16.76 10.76
N ARG A 143 27.56 18.05 10.81
CA ARG A 143 28.18 19.07 9.93
C ARG A 143 29.70 19.14 10.08
N THR A 144 30.21 18.83 11.28
CA THR A 144 31.66 18.81 11.57
C THR A 144 32.28 17.46 11.26
N THR A 145 31.61 16.38 11.62
CA THR A 145 32.14 15.03 11.49
C THR A 145 31.98 14.48 10.06
N ASN A 146 31.03 15.01 9.29
CA ASN A 146 30.57 14.48 8.01
C ASN A 146 30.25 12.96 8.06
N HIS A 147 29.72 12.51 9.23
CA HIS A 147 29.39 11.12 9.48
C HIS A 147 28.21 11.04 10.46
N ASP A 148 27.08 10.51 10.00
CA ASP A 148 25.80 10.51 10.71
C ASP A 148 25.82 9.68 12.01
N VAL A 149 26.32 8.43 11.97
CA VAL A 149 26.37 7.60 13.18
C VAL A 149 27.41 8.10 14.17
N LYS A 150 28.57 8.61 13.69
CA LYS A 150 29.57 9.21 14.59
C LYS A 150 29.05 10.45 15.33
N ALA A 151 28.19 11.23 14.68
CA ALA A 151 27.51 12.34 15.33
C ALA A 151 26.61 11.89 16.49
N ILE A 152 25.96 10.73 16.35
CA ILE A 152 25.14 10.12 17.42
C ILE A 152 26.01 9.68 18.58
N GLU A 153 27.18 9.10 18.34
CA GLU A 153 28.11 8.73 19.42
C GLU A 153 28.52 9.96 20.26
N TYR A 154 28.88 11.07 19.62
CA TYR A 154 29.24 12.31 20.30
C TYR A 154 28.06 12.91 21.06
N PHE A 155 26.87 12.94 20.44
CA PHE A 155 25.65 13.38 21.11
C PHE A 155 25.38 12.54 22.38
N LEU A 156 25.46 11.22 22.28
CA LEU A 156 25.24 10.32 23.42
C LEU A 156 26.27 10.56 24.54
N ALA A 157 27.55 10.76 24.19
CA ALA A 157 28.57 11.09 25.21
C ALA A 157 28.24 12.41 25.95
N GLU A 158 27.77 13.45 25.24
CA GLU A 158 27.30 14.71 25.83
C GLU A 158 26.08 14.48 26.75
N MET A 159 25.08 13.73 26.29
CA MET A 159 23.84 13.51 27.04
C MET A 159 24.04 12.65 28.29
N ILE A 160 24.87 11.60 28.19
CA ILE A 160 25.25 10.72 29.31
C ILE A 160 25.99 11.53 30.39
N ALA A 161 26.92 12.41 30.00
CA ALA A 161 27.62 13.30 30.92
C ALA A 161 26.66 14.30 31.58
N THR A 162 25.74 14.92 30.81
CA THR A 162 24.74 15.85 31.31
C THR A 162 23.77 15.18 32.29
N ALA A 163 23.40 13.91 32.05
CA ALA A 163 22.56 13.13 32.96
C ALA A 163 23.29 12.69 34.24
N GLY A 164 24.58 13.01 34.39
CA GLY A 164 25.42 12.63 35.52
C GLY A 164 25.66 11.13 35.62
N LEU A 165 25.60 10.42 34.50
CA LEU A 165 25.84 8.97 34.43
C LEU A 165 27.32 8.69 34.29
N ARG A 166 27.83 7.73 35.09
CA ARG A 166 29.24 7.31 35.03
C ARG A 166 29.37 6.16 34.03
N VAL A 167 29.56 6.50 32.75
CA VAL A 167 29.83 5.58 31.66
C VAL A 167 31.17 5.95 31.04
N PRO A 168 32.12 5.01 30.91
CA PRO A 168 33.36 5.29 30.17
C PRO A 168 33.03 5.68 28.72
N SER A 169 33.60 6.78 28.23
CA SER A 169 33.28 7.32 26.90
C SER A 169 33.56 6.32 25.77
N GLY A 170 34.51 5.41 25.93
CA GLY A 170 34.83 4.36 24.96
C GLY A 170 33.81 3.22 24.89
N MET A 171 32.81 3.17 25.78
CA MET A 171 31.78 2.12 25.76
C MET A 171 30.57 2.46 24.89
N VAL A 172 30.38 3.71 24.52
CA VAL A 172 29.42 4.08 23.49
C VAL A 172 29.96 3.58 22.14
N HIS A 173 29.13 2.90 21.38
CA HIS A 173 29.51 2.28 20.10
C HIS A 173 30.65 1.22 20.20
N PHE A 174 30.81 0.59 21.36
CA PHE A 174 31.89 -0.35 21.60
C PHE A 174 31.82 -1.54 20.63
N ALA A 175 32.92 -1.77 19.91
CA ALA A 175 33.14 -2.84 18.92
C ALA A 175 32.16 -2.83 17.73
N CYS A 176 31.28 -1.86 17.60
CA CYS A 176 30.30 -1.73 16.54
C CYS A 176 30.90 -1.24 15.21
N THR A 177 30.18 -1.49 14.15
CA THR A 177 30.24 -0.69 12.92
C THR A 177 28.89 0.05 12.77
N SER A 178 28.89 1.15 12.03
CA SER A 178 27.67 1.95 11.82
C SER A 178 26.47 1.12 11.35
N GLU A 179 26.72 0.05 10.62
CA GLU A 179 25.67 -0.85 10.15
C GLU A 179 25.09 -1.77 11.23
N ASP A 180 25.83 -2.09 12.28
CA ASP A 180 25.25 -2.79 13.44
C ASP A 180 24.10 -1.97 14.05
N ILE A 181 24.24 -0.64 14.04
CA ILE A 181 23.23 0.30 14.53
C ILE A 181 22.15 0.56 13.49
N SER A 182 22.53 0.83 12.25
CA SER A 182 21.62 1.23 11.19
C SER A 182 20.66 0.12 10.77
N ASN A 183 21.15 -1.13 10.61
CA ASN A 183 20.29 -2.25 10.21
C ASN A 183 19.21 -2.53 11.25
N LEU A 184 19.55 -2.52 12.55
CA LEU A 184 18.57 -2.71 13.62
C LEU A 184 17.57 -1.55 13.68
N ALA A 185 18.04 -0.30 13.49
CA ALA A 185 17.17 0.86 13.44
C ALA A 185 16.13 0.74 12.30
N TYR A 186 16.56 0.37 11.10
CA TYR A 186 15.64 0.16 9.96
C TYR A 186 14.70 -1.02 10.17
N ALA A 187 15.19 -2.13 10.71
CA ALA A 187 14.34 -3.29 11.02
C ALA A 187 13.24 -2.93 12.03
N LEU A 188 13.58 -2.17 13.09
CA LEU A 188 12.63 -1.67 14.08
C LEU A 188 11.62 -0.69 13.48
N ILE A 189 12.08 0.24 12.64
CA ILE A 189 11.20 1.19 11.95
C ILE A 189 10.17 0.45 11.11
N LEU A 190 10.60 -0.49 10.28
CA LEU A 190 9.72 -1.27 9.41
C LEU A 190 8.74 -2.12 10.22
N LYS A 191 9.23 -2.82 11.25
CA LYS A 191 8.40 -3.64 12.13
C LYS A 191 7.31 -2.81 12.81
N GLU A 192 7.71 -1.75 13.52
CA GLU A 192 6.78 -0.94 14.30
C GLU A 192 5.79 -0.19 13.40
N PHE A 193 6.21 0.29 12.24
CA PHE A 193 5.31 0.89 11.24
C PHE A 193 4.30 -0.11 10.71
N CYS A 194 4.76 -1.31 10.31
CA CYS A 194 3.86 -2.34 9.79
C CYS A 194 2.83 -2.77 10.84
N GLU A 195 3.24 -2.96 12.10
CA GLU A 195 2.37 -3.38 13.19
C GLU A 195 1.37 -2.30 13.63
N ARG A 196 1.81 -1.05 13.72
CA ARG A 196 1.03 0.03 14.35
C ARG A 196 0.22 0.88 13.39
N GLU A 197 0.66 1.01 12.12
CA GLU A 197 0.02 1.90 11.15
C GLU A 197 -0.51 1.12 9.94
N PHE A 198 0.32 0.34 9.26
CA PHE A 198 -0.06 -0.30 8.00
C PHE A 198 -1.05 -1.45 8.19
N ALA A 199 -0.76 -2.39 9.07
CA ALA A 199 -1.64 -3.54 9.31
C ALA A 199 -3.03 -3.12 9.79
N PRO A 200 -3.19 -2.18 10.77
CA PRO A 200 -4.51 -1.69 11.16
C PRO A 200 -5.28 -0.99 10.04
N ALA A 201 -4.59 -0.20 9.19
CA ALA A 201 -5.22 0.44 8.04
C ALA A 201 -5.76 -0.59 7.03
N LEU A 202 -4.97 -1.63 6.74
CA LEU A 202 -5.37 -2.74 5.88
C LEU A 202 -6.52 -3.55 6.49
N ASP A 203 -6.48 -3.84 7.79
CA ASP A 203 -7.55 -4.54 8.53
C ASP A 203 -8.88 -3.77 8.47
N GLY A 204 -8.83 -2.44 8.53
CA GLY A 204 -10.00 -1.57 8.35
C GLY A 204 -10.66 -1.73 6.98
N ILE A 205 -9.85 -1.80 5.92
CA ILE A 205 -10.34 -2.02 4.55
C ILE A 205 -10.93 -3.43 4.40
N ILE A 206 -10.21 -4.47 4.87
CA ILE A 206 -10.69 -5.86 4.81
C ILE A 206 -12.02 -6.01 5.53
N THR A 207 -12.15 -5.43 6.72
CA THR A 207 -13.37 -5.45 7.53
C THR A 207 -14.53 -4.77 6.79
N THR A 208 -14.28 -3.60 6.21
CA THR A 208 -15.28 -2.85 5.45
C THR A 208 -15.76 -3.64 4.23
N LEU A 209 -14.84 -4.20 3.45
CA LEU A 209 -15.17 -5.03 2.29
C LEU A 209 -15.94 -6.28 2.68
N GLY A 210 -15.54 -6.95 3.76
CA GLY A 210 -16.27 -8.11 4.29
C GLY A 210 -17.70 -7.76 4.72
N ALA A 211 -17.91 -6.62 5.35
CA ALA A 211 -19.24 -6.14 5.75
C ALA A 211 -20.11 -5.81 4.52
N MET A 212 -19.54 -5.11 3.53
CA MET A 212 -20.22 -4.79 2.26
C MET A 212 -20.57 -6.07 1.49
N ALA A 213 -19.64 -7.03 1.42
CA ALA A 213 -19.85 -8.33 0.78
C ALA A 213 -21.05 -9.07 1.40
N ARG A 214 -21.13 -9.16 2.72
CA ARG A 214 -22.26 -9.80 3.41
C ARG A 214 -23.56 -9.04 3.20
N ARG A 215 -23.54 -7.71 3.27
CA ARG A 215 -24.73 -6.87 3.06
C ARG A 215 -25.36 -7.10 1.67
N TRP A 216 -24.53 -7.28 0.65
CA TRP A 216 -24.98 -7.38 -0.75
C TRP A 216 -24.84 -8.78 -1.36
N ARG A 217 -24.71 -9.83 -0.52
CA ARG A 217 -24.48 -11.21 -0.96
C ARG A 217 -25.55 -11.79 -1.86
N THR A 218 -26.76 -11.23 -1.78
CA THR A 218 -27.94 -11.67 -2.58
C THR A 218 -28.28 -10.71 -3.72
N VAL A 219 -27.53 -9.63 -3.90
CA VAL A 219 -27.80 -8.68 -4.98
C VAL A 219 -27.23 -9.24 -6.27
N ALA A 220 -28.09 -9.87 -7.07
CA ALA A 220 -27.73 -10.44 -8.36
C ALA A 220 -27.36 -9.33 -9.36
N MET A 221 -26.29 -9.52 -10.11
CA MET A 221 -25.86 -8.64 -11.19
C MET A 221 -25.29 -9.44 -12.36
N ILE A 222 -25.30 -8.87 -13.55
CA ILE A 222 -24.64 -9.45 -14.72
C ILE A 222 -23.12 -9.33 -14.55
N ALA A 223 -22.40 -10.45 -14.57
CA ALA A 223 -20.94 -10.42 -14.62
C ALA A 223 -20.49 -9.99 -16.04
N ARG A 224 -19.27 -9.47 -16.11
CA ARG A 224 -18.65 -9.10 -17.38
C ARG A 224 -17.33 -9.81 -17.52
N THR A 225 -17.25 -10.67 -18.53
CA THR A 225 -16.00 -11.27 -18.97
C THR A 225 -15.61 -10.67 -20.32
N HIS A 226 -14.36 -10.27 -20.45
CA HIS A 226 -13.90 -9.54 -21.65
C HIS A 226 -14.74 -8.26 -21.96
N GLY A 227 -15.33 -7.65 -20.91
CA GLY A 227 -16.22 -6.50 -21.05
C GLY A 227 -17.64 -6.82 -21.53
N GLN A 228 -17.95 -8.08 -21.87
CA GLN A 228 -19.25 -8.52 -22.35
C GLN A 228 -20.09 -9.12 -21.22
N ALA A 229 -21.42 -8.99 -21.36
CA ALA A 229 -22.37 -9.63 -20.45
C ALA A 229 -22.14 -11.16 -20.41
N ALA A 230 -22.11 -11.71 -19.19
CA ALA A 230 -21.83 -13.12 -18.93
C ALA A 230 -22.74 -13.65 -17.83
N THR A 231 -22.46 -14.88 -17.37
CA THR A 231 -23.20 -15.55 -16.30
C THR A 231 -23.40 -14.64 -15.10
N PRO A 232 -24.60 -14.53 -14.53
CA PRO A 232 -24.86 -13.69 -13.37
C PRO A 232 -24.04 -14.09 -12.14
N THR A 233 -23.71 -13.10 -11.36
CA THR A 233 -23.05 -13.22 -10.06
C THR A 233 -23.78 -12.36 -9.01
N THR A 234 -23.21 -12.16 -7.83
CA THR A 234 -23.73 -11.18 -6.87
C THR A 234 -22.69 -10.13 -6.54
N MET A 235 -23.12 -8.89 -6.32
CA MET A 235 -22.24 -7.79 -5.91
C MET A 235 -21.42 -8.18 -4.66
N GLY A 236 -22.06 -8.84 -3.69
CA GLY A 236 -21.37 -9.28 -2.48
C GLY A 236 -20.26 -10.28 -2.75
N LYS A 237 -20.46 -11.24 -3.68
CA LYS A 237 -19.42 -12.22 -4.01
C LYS A 237 -18.22 -11.55 -4.71
N GLU A 238 -18.45 -10.60 -5.58
CA GLU A 238 -17.36 -9.86 -6.24
C GLU A 238 -16.52 -9.07 -5.22
N LEU A 239 -17.14 -8.41 -4.26
CA LEU A 239 -16.42 -7.71 -3.18
C LEU A 239 -15.68 -8.69 -2.26
N ALA A 240 -16.28 -9.85 -1.95
CA ALA A 240 -15.67 -10.89 -1.12
C ALA A 240 -14.35 -11.42 -1.72
N VAL A 241 -14.24 -11.50 -3.05
CA VAL A 241 -13.01 -11.92 -3.72
C VAL A 241 -11.83 -11.05 -3.31
N PHE A 242 -12.00 -9.72 -3.32
CA PHE A 242 -10.95 -8.80 -2.90
C PHE A 242 -10.66 -8.90 -1.41
N ALA A 243 -11.68 -8.97 -0.57
CA ALA A 243 -11.53 -9.10 0.87
C ALA A 243 -10.71 -10.35 1.26
N VAL A 244 -11.02 -11.51 0.68
CA VAL A 244 -10.30 -12.77 0.93
C VAL A 244 -8.86 -12.73 0.40
N ARG A 245 -8.64 -12.12 -0.76
CA ARG A 245 -7.28 -11.93 -1.31
C ARG A 245 -6.42 -11.05 -0.40
N LEU A 246 -6.97 -9.96 0.10
CA LEU A 246 -6.28 -9.06 1.03
C LEU A 246 -6.02 -9.73 2.37
N GLU A 247 -6.99 -10.45 2.92
CA GLU A 247 -6.83 -11.21 4.18
C GLU A 247 -5.69 -12.23 4.09
N ARG A 248 -5.55 -12.91 2.94
CA ARG A 248 -4.41 -13.81 2.70
C ARG A 248 -3.07 -13.08 2.78
N GLN A 249 -2.96 -11.90 2.18
CA GLN A 249 -1.74 -11.09 2.25
C GLN A 249 -1.52 -10.53 3.67
N ARG A 250 -2.60 -10.15 4.35
CA ARG A 250 -2.53 -9.67 5.74
C ARG A 250 -1.97 -10.74 6.69
N ARG A 251 -2.33 -12.01 6.49
CA ARG A 251 -1.74 -13.13 7.25
C ARG A 251 -0.25 -13.28 6.95
N ALA A 252 0.16 -13.15 5.69
CA ALA A 252 1.58 -13.19 5.32
C ALA A 252 2.35 -12.03 5.96
N LEU A 253 1.76 -10.82 6.00
CA LEU A 253 2.35 -9.66 6.69
C LEU A 253 2.53 -9.93 8.20
N GLY A 254 1.61 -10.66 8.83
CA GLY A 254 1.72 -11.04 10.25
C GLY A 254 2.79 -12.09 10.53
N GLN A 255 3.31 -12.75 9.50
CA GLN A 255 4.39 -13.75 9.58
C GLN A 255 5.73 -13.19 9.11
N GLN A 256 5.80 -11.90 8.75
CA GLN A 256 7.02 -11.26 8.29
C GLN A 256 8.06 -11.25 9.41
N GLU A 257 9.22 -11.81 9.16
CA GLU A 257 10.40 -11.71 10.01
C GLU A 257 11.15 -10.41 9.72
N TYR A 258 11.65 -9.78 10.77
CA TYR A 258 12.49 -8.58 10.67
C TYR A 258 13.86 -8.94 11.19
N LEU A 259 14.81 -9.10 10.26
CA LEU A 259 16.14 -9.59 10.59
C LEU A 259 17.04 -8.46 11.09
N GLY A 260 18.00 -8.84 11.94
CA GLY A 260 19.03 -7.94 12.42
C GLY A 260 20.36 -8.65 12.58
N LYS A 261 21.45 -7.94 12.28
CA LYS A 261 22.81 -8.39 12.52
C LYS A 261 23.49 -7.47 13.53
N PHE A 262 24.40 -8.05 14.33
CA PHE A 262 25.25 -7.30 15.24
C PHE A 262 26.55 -8.04 15.45
N ASN A 263 27.52 -7.86 14.55
CA ASN A 263 28.72 -8.73 14.44
C ASN A 263 29.96 -7.99 13.89
N GLY A 264 29.92 -6.64 13.89
CA GLY A 264 31.07 -5.79 13.54
C GLY A 264 31.28 -5.56 12.05
N ALA A 265 32.41 -5.00 11.71
CA ALA A 265 32.73 -4.37 10.44
C ALA A 265 32.62 -5.27 9.20
N VAL A 266 32.76 -6.59 9.34
CA VAL A 266 32.68 -7.57 8.24
C VAL A 266 31.91 -8.85 8.64
N GLY A 267 31.18 -8.81 9.77
CA GLY A 267 30.36 -9.92 10.21
C GLY A 267 31.11 -11.02 10.98
N ASN A 268 32.30 -10.76 11.46
CA ASN A 268 33.20 -11.81 12.05
C ASN A 268 33.55 -11.55 13.52
N PHE A 269 32.99 -10.55 14.18
CA PHE A 269 33.31 -10.17 15.57
C PHE A 269 34.76 -9.82 15.82
N ASN A 270 35.52 -9.36 14.82
CA ASN A 270 36.98 -9.17 14.93
C ASN A 270 37.36 -8.24 16.09
N ALA A 271 36.74 -7.06 16.19
CA ALA A 271 37.03 -6.11 17.26
C ALA A 271 36.57 -6.61 18.61
N HIS A 272 35.41 -7.26 18.67
CA HIS A 272 34.86 -7.88 19.87
C HIS A 272 35.78 -8.93 20.43
N GLN A 273 36.21 -9.87 19.60
CA GLN A 273 37.10 -10.96 20.00
C GLN A 273 38.49 -10.46 20.40
N ALA A 274 38.99 -9.41 19.74
CA ALA A 274 40.26 -8.80 20.10
C ALA A 274 40.22 -8.05 21.45
N ALA A 275 39.07 -7.43 21.75
CA ALA A 275 38.91 -6.65 22.99
C ALA A 275 38.60 -7.53 24.21
N VAL A 276 37.70 -8.51 24.09
CA VAL A 276 37.26 -9.40 25.18
C VAL A 276 37.15 -10.83 24.63
N PRO A 277 38.25 -11.56 24.51
CA PRO A 277 38.28 -12.90 23.90
C PRO A 277 37.54 -13.97 24.71
N GLU A 278 37.30 -13.73 26.00
CA GLU A 278 36.58 -14.63 26.90
C GLU A 278 35.05 -14.50 26.82
N ALA A 279 34.52 -13.47 26.15
CA ALA A 279 33.08 -13.29 26.01
C ALA A 279 32.53 -14.14 24.86
N ASP A 280 31.37 -14.77 25.07
CA ASP A 280 30.62 -15.40 23.99
C ASP A 280 29.87 -14.34 23.18
N TRP A 281 30.55 -13.78 22.20
CA TRP A 281 30.01 -12.72 21.35
C TRP A 281 28.90 -13.19 20.43
N ILE A 282 28.88 -14.47 20.05
CA ILE A 282 27.80 -15.04 19.23
C ILE A 282 26.50 -15.03 20.02
N GLU A 283 26.54 -15.57 21.24
CA GLU A 283 25.36 -15.59 22.11
C GLU A 283 24.95 -14.17 22.58
N THR A 284 25.94 -13.30 22.87
CA THR A 284 25.68 -11.89 23.25
C THR A 284 24.95 -11.15 22.11
N SER A 285 25.41 -11.28 20.88
CA SER A 285 24.78 -10.68 19.70
C SER A 285 23.37 -11.22 19.48
N ARG A 286 23.20 -12.53 19.54
CA ARG A 286 21.88 -13.17 19.39
C ARG A 286 20.88 -12.61 20.42
N ARG A 287 21.23 -12.65 21.70
CA ARG A 287 20.38 -12.14 22.78
C ARG A 287 20.05 -10.67 22.63
N PHE A 288 21.04 -9.87 22.23
CA PHE A 288 20.83 -8.43 22.02
C PHE A 288 19.82 -8.16 20.91
N VAL A 289 19.97 -8.77 19.72
CA VAL A 289 19.05 -8.59 18.60
C VAL A 289 17.64 -9.09 18.96
N GLU A 290 17.54 -10.27 19.57
CA GLU A 290 16.26 -10.85 20.00
C GLU A 290 15.57 -10.03 21.09
N SER A 291 16.34 -9.40 22.02
CA SER A 291 15.80 -8.53 23.06
C SER A 291 15.09 -7.29 22.48
N MET A 292 15.47 -6.86 21.29
CA MET A 292 14.80 -5.79 20.54
C MET A 292 13.56 -6.28 19.77
N GLY A 293 13.23 -7.57 19.85
CA GLY A 293 12.09 -8.18 19.16
C GLY A 293 12.34 -8.42 17.67
N LEU A 294 13.60 -8.54 17.27
CA LEU A 294 14.04 -8.87 15.91
C LEU A 294 14.52 -10.32 15.83
N VAL A 295 14.66 -10.83 14.63
CA VAL A 295 15.23 -12.16 14.38
C VAL A 295 16.73 -12.00 14.07
N TRP A 296 17.56 -12.73 14.79
CA TRP A 296 18.99 -12.63 14.61
C TRP A 296 19.49 -13.32 13.34
N ASN A 297 20.27 -12.60 12.51
CA ASN A 297 20.95 -13.13 11.33
C ASN A 297 22.43 -13.37 11.66
N PRO A 298 22.87 -14.63 11.81
CA PRO A 298 24.24 -14.97 12.25
C PRO A 298 25.32 -14.79 11.18
N LEU A 299 24.97 -14.93 9.90
CA LEU A 299 25.94 -14.95 8.79
C LEU A 299 25.68 -13.79 7.84
N THR A 300 26.45 -12.73 8.02
CA THR A 300 26.32 -11.51 7.23
C THR A 300 27.70 -10.99 6.83
N THR A 301 27.74 -9.96 6.01
CA THR A 301 28.93 -9.14 5.75
C THR A 301 28.95 -7.93 6.71
N GLN A 302 29.32 -6.75 6.25
CA GLN A 302 29.15 -5.53 7.04
C GLN A 302 27.67 -5.17 7.20
N ILE A 303 26.84 -5.49 6.19
CA ILE A 303 25.40 -5.24 6.19
C ILE A 303 24.62 -6.50 6.53
N GLU A 304 23.41 -6.35 7.03
CA GLU A 304 22.34 -7.32 6.88
C GLU A 304 21.95 -7.36 5.38
N SER A 305 21.68 -8.55 4.83
CA SER A 305 21.55 -8.75 3.37
C SER A 305 20.34 -8.03 2.75
N HIS A 306 19.44 -7.49 3.55
CA HIS A 306 18.19 -6.83 3.16
C HIS A 306 17.16 -7.72 2.45
N ASP A 307 17.36 -9.04 2.43
CA ASP A 307 16.43 -9.98 1.81
C ASP A 307 15.03 -9.88 2.45
N PHE A 308 14.95 -9.76 3.79
CA PHE A 308 13.67 -9.58 4.49
C PHE A 308 12.94 -8.28 4.10
N ILE A 309 13.71 -7.22 3.78
CA ILE A 309 13.15 -5.94 3.29
C ILE A 309 12.56 -6.14 1.90
N ALA A 310 13.27 -6.87 1.04
CA ALA A 310 12.78 -7.21 -0.30
C ALA A 310 11.52 -8.07 -0.24
N GLU A 311 11.48 -9.09 0.63
CA GLU A 311 10.30 -9.93 0.88
C GLU A 311 9.09 -9.08 1.34
N LEU A 312 9.30 -8.17 2.29
CA LEU A 312 8.27 -7.24 2.75
C LEU A 312 7.76 -6.37 1.59
N PHE A 313 8.66 -5.81 0.78
CA PHE A 313 8.28 -4.89 -0.29
C PHE A 313 7.57 -5.61 -1.45
N ASP A 314 7.96 -6.83 -1.77
CA ASP A 314 7.24 -7.69 -2.72
C ASP A 314 5.85 -8.06 -2.22
N LEU A 315 5.70 -8.31 -0.91
CA LEU A 315 4.40 -8.54 -0.29
C LEU A 315 3.52 -7.28 -0.37
N VAL A 316 4.07 -6.11 -0.04
CA VAL A 316 3.34 -4.85 -0.10
C VAL A 316 2.95 -4.50 -1.53
N ALA A 317 3.84 -4.65 -2.50
CA ALA A 317 3.54 -4.43 -3.93
C ALA A 317 2.41 -5.35 -4.43
N ARG A 318 2.29 -6.56 -3.90
CA ARG A 318 1.17 -7.48 -4.19
C ARG A 318 -0.13 -7.02 -3.55
N ILE A 319 -0.10 -6.49 -2.33
CA ILE A 319 -1.25 -5.84 -1.69
C ILE A 319 -1.72 -4.66 -2.54
N ASP A 320 -0.80 -3.80 -2.97
CA ASP A 320 -1.08 -2.65 -3.85
C ASP A 320 -1.76 -3.08 -5.14
N THR A 321 -1.28 -4.14 -5.78
CA THR A 321 -1.86 -4.70 -7.00
C THR A 321 -3.30 -5.17 -6.80
N ILE A 322 -3.62 -5.78 -5.65
CA ILE A 322 -4.98 -6.21 -5.32
C ILE A 322 -5.89 -4.99 -5.13
N LEU A 323 -5.43 -3.99 -4.37
CA LEU A 323 -6.17 -2.76 -4.11
C LEU A 323 -6.38 -1.93 -5.38
N LEU A 324 -5.39 -1.88 -6.26
CA LEU A 324 -5.48 -1.22 -7.56
C LEU A 324 -6.55 -1.86 -8.43
N GLY A 325 -6.56 -3.20 -8.52
CA GLY A 325 -7.63 -3.93 -9.21
C GLY A 325 -9.00 -3.61 -8.65
N PHE A 326 -9.12 -3.57 -7.33
CA PHE A 326 -10.36 -3.20 -6.64
C PHE A 326 -10.81 -1.76 -6.95
N ALA A 327 -9.90 -0.79 -6.92
CA ALA A 327 -10.21 0.61 -7.22
C ALA A 327 -10.73 0.78 -8.65
N ARG A 328 -10.15 0.05 -9.62
CA ARG A 328 -10.61 0.02 -11.02
C ARG A 328 -11.98 -0.60 -11.18
N ASP A 329 -12.27 -1.70 -10.51
CA ASP A 329 -13.58 -2.33 -10.56
C ASP A 329 -14.66 -1.41 -9.95
N MET A 330 -14.37 -0.76 -8.82
CA MET A 330 -15.27 0.22 -8.21
C MET A 330 -15.53 1.41 -9.12
N TRP A 331 -14.49 1.94 -9.77
CA TRP A 331 -14.64 2.97 -10.80
C TRP A 331 -15.56 2.51 -11.93
N GLY A 332 -15.38 1.28 -12.41
CA GLY A 332 -16.22 0.66 -13.43
C GLY A 332 -17.69 0.52 -12.98
N TYR A 333 -17.93 0.03 -11.77
CA TYR A 333 -19.29 -0.10 -11.22
C TYR A 333 -19.98 1.27 -11.01
N ILE A 334 -19.22 2.30 -10.66
CA ILE A 334 -19.75 3.68 -10.59
C ILE A 334 -20.11 4.17 -12.00
N ALA A 335 -19.25 3.93 -13.00
CA ALA A 335 -19.53 4.30 -14.40
C ALA A 335 -20.77 3.60 -14.97
N LEU A 336 -21.06 2.36 -14.55
CA LEU A 336 -22.28 1.62 -14.90
C LEU A 336 -23.53 2.09 -14.13
N GLY A 337 -23.35 2.96 -13.12
CA GLY A 337 -24.42 3.42 -12.25
C GLY A 337 -24.86 2.38 -11.21
N TYR A 338 -24.06 1.34 -10.97
CA TYR A 338 -24.31 0.34 -9.91
C TYR A 338 -24.09 0.93 -8.53
N PHE A 339 -23.16 1.89 -8.41
CA PHE A 339 -22.96 2.69 -7.24
C PHE A 339 -23.18 4.18 -7.55
N GLY A 340 -23.87 4.86 -6.64
CA GLY A 340 -23.83 6.29 -6.48
C GLY A 340 -22.77 6.68 -5.44
N GLN A 341 -22.48 7.98 -5.34
CA GLN A 341 -21.60 8.52 -4.32
C GLN A 341 -22.34 9.61 -3.54
N ARG A 342 -22.29 9.54 -2.21
CA ARG A 342 -22.85 10.59 -1.36
C ARG A 342 -22.07 11.88 -1.56
N THR A 343 -22.83 12.97 -1.79
CA THR A 343 -22.27 14.32 -1.84
C THR A 343 -22.01 14.83 -0.43
N VAL A 344 -20.91 15.51 -0.23
CA VAL A 344 -20.62 16.23 1.01
C VAL A 344 -20.95 17.70 0.80
N LYS A 345 -21.73 18.29 1.72
CA LYS A 345 -22.12 19.69 1.64
C LYS A 345 -20.89 20.59 1.56
N GLY A 346 -20.80 21.41 0.53
CA GLY A 346 -19.66 22.32 0.29
C GLY A 346 -18.57 21.77 -0.63
N GLU A 347 -18.59 20.47 -0.99
CA GLU A 347 -17.68 19.94 -2.01
C GLU A 347 -18.22 20.22 -3.42
N VAL A 348 -17.32 20.61 -4.33
CA VAL A 348 -17.62 20.82 -5.75
C VAL A 348 -17.19 19.57 -6.52
N GLY A 349 -18.16 18.79 -7.00
CA GLY A 349 -17.89 17.53 -7.73
C GLY A 349 -17.31 17.74 -9.14
N SER A 350 -17.61 18.88 -9.78
CA SER A 350 -17.13 19.26 -11.11
C SER A 350 -17.19 20.78 -11.23
N SER A 351 -16.15 21.37 -11.80
CA SER A 351 -16.11 22.83 -12.07
C SER A 351 -17.11 23.28 -13.14
N VAL A 352 -17.61 22.37 -13.99
CA VAL A 352 -18.48 22.67 -15.14
C VAL A 352 -19.88 22.09 -14.99
N MET A 353 -20.02 20.90 -14.40
CA MET A 353 -21.29 20.17 -14.25
C MET A 353 -21.61 19.90 -12.77
N PRO A 354 -22.41 20.73 -12.10
CA PRO A 354 -22.64 20.62 -10.64
C PRO A 354 -23.23 19.28 -10.18
N HIS A 355 -23.96 18.58 -11.06
CA HIS A 355 -24.58 17.29 -10.76
C HIS A 355 -23.62 16.09 -10.89
N LYS A 356 -22.40 16.32 -11.43
CA LYS A 356 -21.43 15.25 -11.69
C LYS A 356 -20.55 15.01 -10.47
N VAL A 357 -20.68 13.85 -9.84
CA VAL A 357 -19.84 13.42 -8.72
C VAL A 357 -18.80 12.42 -9.22
N ASN A 358 -17.56 12.86 -9.32
CA ASN A 358 -16.45 12.03 -9.83
C ASN A 358 -15.97 11.05 -8.75
N PRO A 359 -15.54 9.81 -9.12
CA PRO A 359 -14.98 8.83 -8.19
C PRO A 359 -13.52 9.10 -7.82
N ILE A 360 -13.23 10.36 -7.46
CA ILE A 360 -11.85 10.88 -7.25
C ILE A 360 -11.08 10.13 -6.16
N ASP A 361 -11.77 9.55 -5.16
CA ASP A 361 -11.12 8.79 -4.11
C ASP A 361 -10.54 7.46 -4.66
N PHE A 362 -11.24 6.79 -5.59
CA PHE A 362 -10.74 5.58 -6.25
C PHE A 362 -9.64 5.91 -7.26
N GLU A 363 -9.75 7.00 -8.01
CA GLU A 363 -8.70 7.49 -8.93
C GLU A 363 -7.43 7.90 -8.16
N ASN A 364 -7.57 8.59 -7.03
CA ASN A 364 -6.45 8.96 -6.16
C ASN A 364 -5.78 7.72 -5.56
N CYS A 365 -6.57 6.72 -5.16
CA CYS A 365 -6.07 5.43 -4.71
C CYS A 365 -5.22 4.76 -5.81
N GLU A 366 -5.78 4.58 -7.02
CA GLU A 366 -5.08 3.97 -8.15
C GLU A 366 -3.76 4.67 -8.47
N GLY A 367 -3.78 6.00 -8.58
CA GLY A 367 -2.59 6.78 -8.92
C GLY A 367 -1.47 6.65 -7.88
N ASN A 368 -1.81 6.73 -6.58
CA ASN A 368 -0.83 6.60 -5.51
C ASN A 368 -0.29 5.17 -5.37
N LEU A 369 -1.12 4.13 -5.54
CA LEU A 369 -0.66 2.74 -5.54
C LEU A 369 0.32 2.46 -6.67
N GLY A 370 0.12 3.05 -7.85
CA GLY A 370 1.06 2.90 -8.97
C GLY A 370 2.45 3.45 -8.64
N VAL A 371 2.52 4.61 -8.00
CA VAL A 371 3.80 5.21 -7.56
C VAL A 371 4.43 4.38 -6.45
N ALA A 372 3.66 3.98 -5.43
CA ALA A 372 4.13 3.15 -4.33
C ALA A 372 4.75 1.84 -4.83
N THR A 373 4.01 1.12 -5.68
CA THR A 373 4.47 -0.15 -6.28
C THR A 373 5.78 0.00 -7.04
N ALA A 374 5.94 1.06 -7.83
CA ALA A 374 7.19 1.30 -8.57
C ALA A 374 8.39 1.49 -7.63
N LEU A 375 8.21 2.19 -6.51
CA LEU A 375 9.25 2.39 -5.51
C LEU A 375 9.55 1.09 -4.75
N PHE A 376 8.54 0.34 -4.30
CA PHE A 376 8.73 -0.94 -3.62
C PHE A 376 9.44 -1.95 -4.50
N GLN A 377 9.05 -2.10 -5.76
CA GLN A 377 9.69 -3.01 -6.71
C GLN A 377 11.16 -2.63 -6.97
N HIS A 378 11.45 -1.33 -7.12
CA HIS A 378 12.83 -0.88 -7.25
C HIS A 378 13.66 -1.24 -6.00
N LEU A 379 13.14 -0.96 -4.82
CA LEU A 379 13.84 -1.22 -3.55
C LEU A 379 14.03 -2.72 -3.30
N ALA A 380 13.03 -3.56 -3.60
CA ALA A 380 13.11 -5.01 -3.47
C ALA A 380 14.21 -5.62 -4.34
N VAL A 381 14.42 -5.08 -5.54
CA VAL A 381 15.51 -5.53 -6.43
C VAL A 381 16.86 -4.92 -6.06
N LYS A 382 16.87 -3.64 -5.59
CA LYS A 382 18.12 -2.90 -5.33
C LYS A 382 18.80 -3.30 -4.03
N LEU A 383 18.03 -3.44 -2.95
CA LEU A 383 18.62 -3.55 -1.60
C LEU A 383 19.40 -4.84 -1.37
N PRO A 384 18.98 -6.03 -1.85
CA PRO A 384 19.77 -7.26 -1.68
C PRO A 384 21.08 -7.28 -2.47
N VAL A 385 21.32 -6.30 -3.34
CA VAL A 385 22.53 -6.28 -4.18
C VAL A 385 23.53 -5.26 -3.67
N SER A 386 24.64 -5.76 -3.13
CA SER A 386 25.79 -4.97 -2.69
C SER A 386 27.08 -5.48 -3.33
N ARG A 387 28.12 -4.63 -3.37
CA ARG A 387 29.44 -5.02 -3.86
C ARG A 387 30.29 -5.54 -2.72
N TRP A 388 30.79 -6.78 -2.88
CA TRP A 388 31.63 -7.46 -1.90
C TRP A 388 31.00 -7.44 -0.50
N GLN A 389 31.70 -6.93 0.51
CA GLN A 389 31.21 -6.88 1.87
C GLN A 389 30.28 -5.71 2.13
N ARG A 390 30.39 -4.63 1.35
CA ARG A 390 29.47 -3.48 1.33
C ARG A 390 29.80 -2.47 0.24
N ASP A 391 28.78 -1.82 -0.34
CA ASP A 391 28.83 -0.47 -0.91
C ASP A 391 27.78 0.43 -0.24
N LEU A 392 27.86 1.75 -0.43
CA LEU A 392 27.00 2.71 0.24
C LEU A 392 25.66 2.99 -0.50
N SER A 393 25.40 2.32 -1.62
CA SER A 393 24.23 2.61 -2.45
C SER A 393 22.90 2.16 -1.81
N ASP A 394 22.95 1.22 -0.86
CA ASP A 394 21.83 0.79 -0.03
C ASP A 394 21.31 1.92 0.86
N SER A 395 22.19 2.60 1.58
CA SER A 395 21.85 3.71 2.47
C SER A 395 21.15 4.85 1.72
N THR A 396 21.57 5.16 0.50
CA THR A 396 20.91 6.15 -0.36
C THR A 396 19.51 5.70 -0.76
N ALA A 397 19.36 4.43 -1.18
CA ALA A 397 18.08 3.89 -1.63
C ALA A 397 17.06 3.75 -0.49
N MET A 398 17.49 3.31 0.70
CA MET A 398 16.62 3.15 1.87
C MET A 398 15.93 4.44 2.30
N ARG A 399 16.50 5.61 2.05
CA ARG A 399 15.86 6.91 2.33
C ARG A 399 14.58 7.14 1.52
N ALA A 400 14.36 6.39 0.43
CA ALA A 400 13.14 6.46 -0.36
C ALA A 400 11.96 5.64 0.22
N MET A 401 12.19 4.80 1.24
CA MET A 401 11.12 3.98 1.86
C MET A 401 9.95 4.82 2.36
N GLY A 402 10.24 5.97 2.97
CA GLY A 402 9.22 6.90 3.45
C GLY A 402 8.30 7.43 2.34
N ALA A 403 8.83 7.66 1.14
CA ALA A 403 8.03 8.06 -0.01
C ALA A 403 7.14 6.91 -0.49
N ALA A 404 7.66 5.68 -0.56
CA ALA A 404 6.90 4.50 -0.96
C ALA A 404 5.71 4.26 -0.02
N PHE A 405 5.95 4.17 1.29
CA PHE A 405 4.89 4.02 2.29
C PHE A 405 3.98 5.25 2.38
N GLY A 406 4.50 6.44 2.10
CA GLY A 406 3.71 7.67 2.02
C GLY A 406 2.61 7.58 0.97
N HIS A 407 2.96 7.19 -0.25
CA HIS A 407 2.00 6.98 -1.33
C HIS A 407 1.01 5.86 -1.00
N LEU A 408 1.47 4.73 -0.43
CA LEU A 408 0.61 3.65 0.03
C LEU A 408 -0.43 4.16 1.04
N MET A 409 -0.01 4.85 2.09
CA MET A 409 -0.94 5.32 3.14
C MET A 409 -1.94 6.37 2.63
N VAL A 410 -1.52 7.24 1.69
CA VAL A 410 -2.44 8.15 0.98
C VAL A 410 -3.49 7.38 0.18
N ALA A 411 -3.08 6.29 -0.48
CA ALA A 411 -3.99 5.44 -1.24
C ALA A 411 -5.01 4.72 -0.35
N LEU A 412 -4.56 4.16 0.79
CA LEU A 412 -5.44 3.48 1.75
C LEU A 412 -6.45 4.45 2.38
N ASP A 413 -6.01 5.67 2.71
CA ASP A 413 -6.90 6.73 3.21
C ASP A 413 -7.93 7.15 2.16
N ALA A 414 -7.51 7.34 0.91
CA ALA A 414 -8.42 7.65 -0.20
C ALA A 414 -9.45 6.52 -0.41
N LEU A 415 -8.98 5.27 -0.44
CA LEU A 415 -9.85 4.11 -0.59
C LEU A 415 -10.87 4.00 0.55
N SER A 416 -10.44 4.19 1.79
CA SER A 416 -11.31 4.18 2.96
C SER A 416 -12.42 5.24 2.87
N ARG A 417 -12.08 6.46 2.43
CA ARG A 417 -13.06 7.53 2.19
C ARG A 417 -14.02 7.18 1.06
N GLY A 418 -13.51 6.66 -0.06
CA GLY A 418 -14.31 6.21 -1.20
C GLY A 418 -15.34 5.16 -0.78
N LEU A 419 -14.90 4.12 -0.05
CA LEU A 419 -15.76 3.07 0.49
C LEU A 419 -16.84 3.62 1.44
N GLY A 420 -16.49 4.63 2.24
CA GLY A 420 -17.45 5.30 3.13
C GLY A 420 -18.52 6.13 2.40
N ARG A 421 -18.30 6.47 1.13
CA ARG A 421 -19.20 7.35 0.35
C ARG A 421 -20.08 6.62 -0.67
N VAL A 422 -19.73 5.38 -1.05
CA VAL A 422 -20.49 4.65 -2.06
C VAL A 422 -21.84 4.16 -1.52
N GLU A 423 -22.86 4.26 -2.35
CA GLU A 423 -24.20 3.74 -2.13
C GLU A 423 -24.61 2.86 -3.30
N LEU A 424 -24.99 1.61 -2.99
CA LEU A 424 -25.45 0.69 -4.01
C LEU A 424 -26.78 1.19 -4.61
N ASN A 425 -26.93 1.06 -5.93
CA ASN A 425 -28.17 1.32 -6.66
C ASN A 425 -28.83 -0.01 -7.10
N PRO A 426 -29.61 -0.65 -6.22
CA PRO A 426 -30.22 -1.95 -6.51
C PRO A 426 -31.17 -1.91 -7.71
N ALA A 427 -31.86 -0.78 -7.91
CA ALA A 427 -32.80 -0.61 -9.02
C ALA A 427 -32.08 -0.65 -10.37
N ARG A 428 -30.93 0.02 -10.48
CA ARG A 428 -30.11 0.00 -11.71
C ARG A 428 -29.59 -1.40 -12.02
N ILE A 429 -29.10 -2.11 -10.99
CA ILE A 429 -28.58 -3.48 -11.13
C ILE A 429 -29.70 -4.44 -11.52
N ALA A 430 -30.87 -4.36 -10.86
CA ALA A 430 -32.03 -5.19 -11.16
C ALA A 430 -32.54 -4.97 -12.59
N ALA A 431 -32.63 -3.73 -13.03
CA ALA A 431 -33.07 -3.39 -14.39
C ALA A 431 -32.20 -4.06 -15.48
N GLU A 432 -30.91 -4.24 -15.25
CA GLU A 432 -30.02 -4.93 -16.20
C GLU A 432 -30.21 -6.44 -16.17
N VAL A 433 -30.33 -7.04 -15.00
CA VAL A 433 -30.56 -8.49 -14.86
C VAL A 433 -31.95 -8.92 -15.36
N GLU A 434 -32.92 -8.02 -15.28
CA GLU A 434 -34.31 -8.25 -15.69
C GLU A 434 -34.59 -7.81 -17.13
N ALA A 435 -33.63 -7.22 -17.82
CA ALA A 435 -33.75 -6.82 -19.22
C ALA A 435 -34.06 -8.03 -20.13
N GLU A 436 -34.80 -7.81 -21.19
CA GLU A 436 -35.16 -8.90 -22.14
C GLU A 436 -33.92 -9.61 -22.69
N GLY A 437 -32.84 -8.88 -23.01
CA GLY A 437 -31.58 -9.46 -23.49
C GLY A 437 -30.80 -10.22 -22.42
N ALA A 438 -31.12 -10.11 -21.13
CA ALA A 438 -30.45 -10.86 -20.08
C ALA A 438 -30.77 -12.36 -20.10
N TRP A 439 -31.81 -12.81 -20.82
CA TRP A 439 -32.18 -14.21 -20.92
C TRP A 439 -31.14 -15.06 -21.66
N GLU A 440 -30.28 -14.46 -22.47
CA GLU A 440 -29.18 -15.12 -23.16
C GLU A 440 -28.19 -15.80 -22.18
N VAL A 441 -28.01 -15.25 -20.97
CA VAL A 441 -27.09 -15.78 -19.96
C VAL A 441 -27.51 -17.18 -19.46
N LEU A 442 -28.78 -17.56 -19.64
CA LEU A 442 -29.29 -18.88 -19.26
C LEU A 442 -28.89 -19.98 -20.27
N ALA A 443 -28.37 -19.63 -21.43
CA ALA A 443 -27.92 -20.58 -22.42
C ALA A 443 -26.89 -21.57 -21.86
N GLU A 444 -25.99 -21.10 -20.98
CA GLU A 444 -25.02 -21.96 -20.28
C GLU A 444 -25.70 -23.02 -19.42
N ALA A 445 -26.70 -22.64 -18.63
CA ALA A 445 -27.45 -23.55 -17.78
C ALA A 445 -28.18 -24.61 -18.58
N VAL A 446 -28.90 -24.17 -19.63
CA VAL A 446 -29.66 -25.05 -20.53
C VAL A 446 -28.73 -26.03 -21.23
N GLN A 447 -27.62 -25.55 -21.80
CA GLN A 447 -26.61 -26.38 -22.44
C GLN A 447 -26.05 -27.46 -21.50
N THR A 448 -25.69 -27.05 -20.28
CA THR A 448 -25.14 -27.96 -19.27
C THR A 448 -26.13 -29.07 -18.89
N VAL A 449 -27.41 -28.72 -18.74
CA VAL A 449 -28.46 -29.70 -18.49
C VAL A 449 -28.69 -30.61 -19.70
N MET A 450 -28.69 -30.09 -20.92
CA MET A 450 -28.79 -30.91 -22.14
C MET A 450 -27.64 -31.92 -22.23
N ARG A 451 -26.40 -31.52 -21.94
CA ARG A 451 -25.24 -32.43 -21.89
C ARG A 451 -25.41 -33.53 -20.86
N ARG A 452 -25.85 -33.19 -19.64
CA ARG A 452 -26.09 -34.16 -18.56
C ARG A 452 -27.17 -35.20 -18.93
N GLN A 453 -28.12 -34.79 -19.76
CA GLN A 453 -29.22 -35.65 -20.22
C GLN A 453 -28.90 -36.40 -21.53
N GLY A 454 -27.67 -36.29 -22.06
CA GLY A 454 -27.21 -36.98 -23.28
C GLY A 454 -27.87 -36.50 -24.57
N LEU A 455 -28.38 -35.26 -24.61
CA LEU A 455 -28.90 -34.70 -25.85
C LEU A 455 -27.74 -34.42 -26.83
N GLU A 456 -27.98 -34.74 -28.12
CA GLU A 456 -27.01 -34.47 -29.21
C GLU A 456 -26.92 -32.98 -29.51
N ASP A 457 -25.71 -32.53 -29.86
CA ASP A 457 -25.35 -31.18 -30.30
C ASP A 457 -25.91 -30.00 -29.47
N PRO A 458 -25.76 -30.02 -28.12
CA PRO A 458 -26.35 -28.97 -27.28
C PRO A 458 -25.90 -27.56 -27.66
N TYR A 459 -24.62 -27.40 -28.02
CA TYR A 459 -24.06 -26.10 -28.37
C TYR A 459 -24.63 -25.57 -29.70
N GLU A 460 -24.65 -26.40 -30.75
CA GLU A 460 -25.13 -25.98 -32.09
C GLU A 460 -26.63 -25.62 -32.02
N ARG A 461 -27.42 -26.38 -31.26
CA ARG A 461 -28.86 -26.10 -31.08
C ARG A 461 -29.11 -24.76 -30.39
N LEU A 462 -28.31 -24.39 -29.40
CA LEU A 462 -28.40 -23.09 -28.77
C LEU A 462 -27.86 -21.97 -29.65
N LYS A 463 -26.79 -22.23 -30.39
CA LYS A 463 -26.23 -21.29 -31.36
C LYS A 463 -27.22 -20.91 -32.47
N GLU A 464 -28.02 -21.86 -32.92
CA GLU A 464 -29.12 -21.58 -33.86
C GLU A 464 -30.18 -20.66 -33.26
N LEU A 465 -30.50 -20.82 -31.96
CA LEU A 465 -31.41 -19.94 -31.23
C LEU A 465 -30.87 -18.52 -31.09
N THR A 466 -29.55 -18.38 -30.87
CA THR A 466 -28.90 -17.09 -30.60
C THR A 466 -28.48 -16.32 -31.86
N ARG A 467 -28.54 -16.95 -33.04
CA ARG A 467 -28.00 -16.39 -34.27
C ARG A 467 -28.78 -15.14 -34.71
N GLY A 468 -28.21 -13.95 -34.48
CA GLY A 468 -28.73 -12.66 -34.98
C GLY A 468 -29.98 -12.12 -34.32
N ARG A 469 -30.36 -12.66 -33.17
CA ARG A 469 -31.49 -12.18 -32.36
C ARG A 469 -31.13 -12.22 -30.87
N ALA A 470 -31.50 -11.18 -30.14
CA ALA A 470 -31.50 -11.21 -28.69
C ALA A 470 -32.51 -12.27 -28.20
N ILE A 471 -32.11 -13.11 -27.26
CA ILE A 471 -32.99 -14.11 -26.68
C ILE A 471 -33.78 -13.45 -25.53
N ASP A 472 -35.08 -13.30 -25.75
CA ASP A 472 -36.02 -12.90 -24.74
C ASP A 472 -36.54 -14.09 -23.92
N ARG A 473 -37.36 -13.79 -22.91
CA ARG A 473 -38.00 -14.79 -22.05
C ARG A 473 -38.83 -15.80 -22.83
N GLN A 474 -39.56 -15.35 -23.84
CA GLN A 474 -40.44 -16.22 -24.63
C GLN A 474 -39.64 -17.19 -25.49
N ALA A 475 -38.60 -16.71 -26.16
CA ALA A 475 -37.73 -17.55 -27.00
C ALA A 475 -37.03 -18.63 -26.17
N MET A 476 -36.45 -18.25 -24.99
CA MET A 476 -35.80 -19.22 -24.10
C MET A 476 -36.78 -20.29 -23.59
N ARG A 477 -37.96 -19.88 -23.11
CA ARG A 477 -38.98 -20.82 -22.63
C ARG A 477 -39.53 -21.72 -23.72
N GLY A 478 -39.76 -21.18 -24.91
CA GLY A 478 -40.17 -21.97 -26.10
C GLY A 478 -39.12 -23.02 -26.48
N PHE A 479 -37.84 -22.65 -26.44
CA PHE A 479 -36.75 -23.58 -26.65
C PHE A 479 -36.73 -24.70 -25.61
N ILE A 480 -36.81 -24.37 -24.30
CA ILE A 480 -36.82 -25.36 -23.21
C ILE A 480 -38.04 -26.30 -23.36
N ALA A 481 -39.22 -25.79 -23.68
CA ALA A 481 -40.41 -26.58 -23.88
C ALA A 481 -40.26 -27.60 -25.03
N GLY A 482 -39.53 -27.25 -26.09
CA GLY A 482 -39.25 -28.15 -27.22
C GLY A 482 -38.19 -29.22 -26.95
N LEU A 483 -37.45 -29.15 -25.83
CA LEU A 483 -36.42 -30.15 -25.51
C LEU A 483 -37.05 -31.48 -25.05
N LYS A 484 -36.45 -32.61 -25.51
CA LYS A 484 -36.79 -33.95 -25.04
C LYS A 484 -36.09 -34.22 -23.71
N LEU A 485 -36.63 -33.68 -22.61
CA LEU A 485 -36.12 -33.82 -21.26
C LEU A 485 -37.16 -34.48 -20.35
N PRO A 486 -36.73 -35.17 -19.25
CA PRO A 486 -37.64 -35.61 -18.21
C PRO A 486 -38.47 -34.42 -17.65
N ALA A 487 -39.74 -34.67 -17.33
CA ALA A 487 -40.69 -33.62 -16.91
C ALA A 487 -40.16 -32.77 -15.73
N GLU A 488 -39.54 -33.42 -14.73
CA GLU A 488 -38.94 -32.72 -13.58
C GLU A 488 -37.78 -31.80 -13.94
N VAL A 489 -36.93 -32.26 -14.88
CA VAL A 489 -35.77 -31.48 -15.38
C VAL A 489 -36.26 -30.26 -16.16
N LYS A 490 -37.26 -30.47 -17.02
CA LYS A 490 -37.89 -29.40 -17.81
C LYS A 490 -38.54 -28.35 -16.90
N ALA A 491 -39.37 -28.80 -15.94
CA ALA A 491 -40.00 -27.90 -14.99
C ALA A 491 -39.02 -27.05 -14.15
N ARG A 492 -37.84 -27.64 -13.84
CA ARG A 492 -36.76 -26.87 -13.17
C ARG A 492 -36.14 -25.82 -14.06
N LEU A 493 -35.89 -26.12 -15.33
CA LEU A 493 -35.35 -25.15 -16.29
C LEU A 493 -36.36 -24.01 -16.60
N GLU A 494 -37.65 -24.33 -16.71
CA GLU A 494 -38.71 -23.35 -16.94
C GLU A 494 -38.88 -22.34 -15.80
N LYS A 495 -38.48 -22.72 -14.56
CA LYS A 495 -38.48 -21.83 -13.40
C LYS A 495 -37.21 -20.97 -13.31
N LEU A 496 -36.19 -21.26 -14.12
CA LEU A 496 -34.94 -20.52 -14.07
C LEU A 496 -35.11 -19.13 -14.66
N GLU A 497 -34.64 -18.15 -13.94
CA GLU A 497 -34.60 -16.75 -14.35
C GLU A 497 -33.18 -16.20 -14.18
N PRO A 498 -32.73 -15.20 -14.97
CA PRO A 498 -31.39 -14.62 -14.85
C PRO A 498 -31.04 -14.19 -13.42
N ARG A 499 -31.97 -13.55 -12.72
CA ARG A 499 -31.82 -13.10 -11.33
C ARG A 499 -31.55 -14.25 -10.34
N GLY A 500 -32.11 -15.44 -10.61
CA GLY A 500 -31.95 -16.64 -9.79
C GLY A 500 -30.74 -17.48 -10.16
N TYR A 501 -30.10 -17.20 -11.31
CA TYR A 501 -28.97 -17.98 -11.81
C TYR A 501 -27.61 -17.48 -11.29
N VAL A 502 -27.50 -17.38 -9.96
CA VAL A 502 -26.28 -16.90 -9.27
C VAL A 502 -25.53 -18.03 -8.53
N GLY A 503 -25.95 -19.28 -8.73
CA GLY A 503 -25.31 -20.45 -8.12
C GLY A 503 -25.23 -20.33 -6.60
N LEU A 504 -24.05 -20.62 -6.05
CA LEU A 504 -23.76 -20.58 -4.62
C LEU A 504 -23.15 -19.26 -4.14
N ALA A 505 -23.26 -18.17 -4.92
CA ALA A 505 -22.56 -16.90 -4.65
C ALA A 505 -22.84 -16.37 -3.22
N ALA A 506 -24.09 -16.36 -2.77
CA ALA A 506 -24.44 -15.90 -1.43
C ALA A 506 -23.88 -16.82 -0.32
N GLU A 507 -23.89 -18.13 -0.54
CA GLU A 507 -23.36 -19.13 0.40
C GLU A 507 -21.83 -19.02 0.50
N LEU A 508 -21.14 -18.83 -0.61
CA LEU A 508 -19.69 -18.62 -0.62
C LEU A 508 -19.30 -17.39 0.20
N VAL A 509 -20.05 -16.29 0.07
CA VAL A 509 -19.83 -15.08 0.90
C VAL A 509 -20.05 -15.41 2.37
N GLU A 510 -21.13 -16.10 2.68
CA GLU A 510 -21.48 -16.44 4.07
C GLU A 510 -20.42 -17.33 4.74
N ARG A 511 -19.84 -18.26 3.98
CA ARG A 511 -18.82 -19.19 4.51
C ARG A 511 -17.43 -18.56 4.60
N PHE A 512 -17.04 -17.73 3.64
CA PHE A 512 -15.62 -17.39 3.43
C PHE A 512 -15.30 -15.89 3.51
N ALA A 513 -16.28 -14.97 3.50
CA ALA A 513 -15.96 -13.55 3.62
C ALA A 513 -15.41 -13.19 5.01
N PRO A 514 -14.32 -12.38 5.11
CA PRO A 514 -13.72 -11.96 6.37
C PRO A 514 -14.69 -11.25 7.31
N GLY A 515 -14.44 -11.30 8.62
CA GLY A 515 -15.18 -10.54 9.64
C GLY A 515 -16.44 -11.22 10.15
N LYS A 516 -16.57 -12.56 10.11
CA LYS A 516 -17.43 -13.28 11.07
C LYS A 516 -16.77 -13.16 12.43
N SER A 517 -17.42 -12.46 13.36
CA SER A 517 -17.06 -12.53 14.77
C SER A 517 -17.31 -13.97 15.27
N GLY A 518 -16.24 -14.69 15.55
CA GLY A 518 -16.28 -15.96 16.29
C GLY A 518 -16.16 -17.22 15.43
N ASN A 519 -14.95 -17.68 15.25
CA ASN A 519 -14.48 -19.02 15.66
C ASN A 519 -12.99 -18.97 15.92
#